data_3070730bfd778f67c3207141def926b7
#
_entry.id   3070730bfd778f67c3207141def926b7
#
_cell.length_a   1.000
_cell.length_b   1.000
_cell.length_c   1.000
_cell.angle_alpha   90.00
_cell.angle_beta   90.00
_cell.angle_gamma   90.00
#
_symmetry.space_group_name_H-M   'P 1'
#
loop_
_entity.id
_entity.type
_entity.pdbx_description
1 polymer ?
#
loop_
_entity_poly.entity_id
_entity_poly.type
_entity_poly.pdbx_seq_one_letter_code
_entity_poly.pdbx_strand_id
1 'polypeptide(L)'
;MVLGLLVQIWALQEASSLSVQQGPNLPQVRQGSQATLVCQVDQATAWERLRVKWTKAGAILCQPYITNGSLSLGVCGPQGRLSWQAPSHLTLQLDPMSLNHSGAYVCWAAVEIPELEEAEGNITRLFVDPDDPTQNRNRIASFPGFLFVLLGVGSMGVAAIVLGAWFWGRRSCQQRDSGNSPGKGG
;
A
#
# COMPACT_ATOMS: atom_id res chain seq x y z
N MET A 1 -19.52 53.96 -7.34
CA MET A 1 -20.13 52.76 -7.91
C MET A 1 -19.20 52.03 -8.93
N VAL A 2 -18.24 52.69 -9.58
CA VAL A 2 -17.38 52.08 -10.59
C VAL A 2 -16.30 51.14 -9.97
N LEU A 3 -15.81 51.43 -8.75
CA LEU A 3 -14.80 50.63 -8.07
C LEU A 3 -15.31 49.23 -7.66
N GLY A 4 -16.59 49.10 -7.34
CA GLY A 4 -17.21 47.82 -6.96
C GLY A 4 -17.38 46.85 -8.13
N LEU A 5 -17.54 47.34 -9.35
CA LEU A 5 -17.64 46.53 -10.55
C LEU A 5 -16.27 45.95 -10.99
N LEU A 6 -15.19 46.67 -10.78
CA LEU A 6 -13.82 46.19 -11.09
C LEU A 6 -13.37 45.06 -10.17
N VAL A 7 -13.77 45.07 -8.90
CA VAL A 7 -13.43 43.99 -7.95
C VAL A 7 -14.19 42.71 -8.31
N GLN A 8 -15.41 42.80 -8.82
CA GLN A 8 -16.16 41.60 -9.23
C GLN A 8 -15.64 40.96 -10.51
N ILE A 9 -15.01 41.73 -11.40
CA ILE A 9 -14.40 41.17 -12.63
C ILE A 9 -13.12 40.34 -12.29
N TRP A 10 -12.41 40.72 -11.25
CA TRP A 10 -11.23 39.94 -10.78
C TRP A 10 -11.62 38.65 -10.07
N ALA A 11 -12.78 38.55 -9.44
CA ALA A 11 -13.29 37.35 -8.77
C ALA A 11 -13.83 36.28 -9.73
N LEU A 12 -14.09 36.64 -11.00
CA LEU A 12 -14.57 35.72 -12.04
C LEU A 12 -13.42 35.04 -12.84
N GLN A 13 -12.19 35.37 -12.53
CA GLN A 13 -10.99 34.83 -13.17
C GLN A 13 -10.30 33.75 -12.32
N GLU A 14 -11.10 32.96 -11.57
CA GLU A 14 -10.65 31.63 -11.19
C GLU A 14 -10.73 30.76 -12.44
N ALA A 15 -9.75 30.96 -13.30
CA ALA A 15 -9.57 30.18 -14.50
C ALA A 15 -9.43 28.73 -14.10
N SER A 16 -10.27 27.90 -14.68
CA SER A 16 -10.12 26.45 -14.73
C SER A 16 -8.69 26.09 -15.08
N SER A 17 -7.85 25.86 -14.09
CA SER A 17 -6.47 25.44 -14.32
C SER A 17 -6.43 23.94 -14.51
N LEU A 18 -5.71 23.52 -15.55
CA LEU A 18 -5.30 22.12 -15.72
C LEU A 18 -4.54 21.65 -14.48
N SER A 19 -4.89 20.52 -13.94
CA SER A 19 -4.13 19.88 -12.86
C SER A 19 -3.83 18.43 -13.19
N VAL A 20 -2.68 17.95 -12.73
CA VAL A 20 -2.24 16.57 -12.91
C VAL A 20 -1.97 15.94 -11.56
N GLN A 21 -2.67 14.85 -11.27
CA GLN A 21 -2.43 14.02 -10.09
C GLN A 21 -1.81 12.71 -10.53
N GLN A 22 -0.75 12.30 -9.85
CA GLN A 22 -0.05 11.05 -10.18
C GLN A 22 -0.06 10.12 -8.97
N GLY A 23 -0.35 8.86 -9.21
CA GLY A 23 -0.39 7.82 -8.18
C GLY A 23 -0.30 6.41 -8.75
N PRO A 24 -0.32 5.41 -7.87
CA PRO A 24 -0.02 5.50 -6.46
C PRO A 24 1.49 5.68 -6.20
N ASN A 25 1.86 6.19 -5.03
CA ASN A 25 3.24 6.08 -4.56
C ASN A 25 3.52 4.61 -4.25
N LEU A 26 4.13 3.89 -5.18
CA LEU A 26 4.54 2.50 -5.02
C LEU A 26 5.98 2.47 -4.51
N PRO A 27 6.23 2.30 -3.20
CA PRO A 27 7.59 2.36 -2.68
C PRO A 27 8.43 1.18 -3.15
N GLN A 28 7.84 -0.02 -3.26
CA GLN A 28 8.56 -1.25 -3.59
C GLN A 28 7.69 -2.21 -4.39
N VAL A 29 8.25 -2.74 -5.49
CA VAL A 29 7.62 -3.72 -6.37
C VAL A 29 8.62 -4.84 -6.63
N ARG A 30 8.17 -6.08 -6.65
CA ARG A 30 9.06 -7.23 -6.92
C ARG A 30 9.39 -7.33 -8.40
N GLN A 31 10.61 -7.76 -8.69
CA GLN A 31 11.00 -8.15 -10.04
C GLN A 31 10.06 -9.26 -10.56
N GLY A 32 9.72 -9.22 -11.85
CA GLY A 32 8.79 -10.16 -12.48
C GLY A 32 7.30 -9.90 -12.23
N SER A 33 6.95 -9.02 -11.29
CA SER A 33 5.56 -8.62 -11.07
C SER A 33 5.11 -7.53 -12.05
N GLN A 34 3.93 -7.01 -11.87
CA GLN A 34 3.34 -5.92 -12.63
C GLN A 34 3.20 -4.68 -11.75
N ALA A 35 3.43 -3.51 -12.34
CA ALA A 35 3.13 -2.22 -11.71
C ALA A 35 2.26 -1.36 -12.64
N THR A 36 1.39 -0.56 -12.05
CA THR A 36 0.53 0.39 -12.78
C THR A 36 0.70 1.78 -12.16
N LEU A 37 1.08 2.73 -12.98
CA LEU A 37 1.13 4.14 -12.65
C LEU A 37 -0.08 4.84 -13.28
N VAL A 38 -0.73 5.70 -12.52
CA VAL A 38 -1.91 6.44 -12.96
C VAL A 38 -1.57 7.92 -13.06
N CYS A 39 -1.98 8.52 -14.16
CA CYS A 39 -1.94 9.96 -14.38
C CYS A 39 -3.38 10.43 -14.55
N GLN A 40 -3.90 11.12 -13.56
CA GLN A 40 -5.21 11.75 -13.60
C GLN A 40 -5.05 13.20 -14.03
N VAL A 41 -5.75 13.57 -15.09
CA VAL A 41 -5.71 14.92 -15.66
C VAL A 41 -7.08 15.56 -15.42
N ASP A 42 -7.11 16.49 -14.50
CA ASP A 42 -8.35 17.20 -14.16
C ASP A 42 -8.35 18.59 -14.83
N GLN A 43 -9.38 18.86 -15.60
CA GLN A 43 -9.62 20.14 -16.23
C GLN A 43 -11.11 20.47 -16.21
N ALA A 44 -11.44 21.71 -15.88
CA ALA A 44 -12.80 22.15 -15.78
C ALA A 44 -13.46 22.45 -17.14
N THR A 45 -12.67 22.72 -18.17
CA THR A 45 -13.17 23.02 -19.53
C THR A 45 -13.05 21.81 -20.44
N ALA A 46 -13.96 21.70 -21.41
CA ALA A 46 -13.88 20.68 -22.43
C ALA A 46 -12.65 20.94 -23.34
N TRP A 47 -11.94 19.87 -23.65
CA TRP A 47 -10.78 19.89 -24.52
C TRP A 47 -10.98 18.94 -25.70
N GLU A 48 -10.33 19.23 -26.83
CA GLU A 48 -10.39 18.39 -28.01
C GLU A 48 -9.12 17.55 -28.16
N ARG A 49 -7.98 18.11 -27.73
CA ARG A 49 -6.68 17.45 -27.85
C ARG A 49 -5.86 17.63 -26.58
N LEU A 50 -5.50 16.50 -25.99
CA LEU A 50 -4.65 16.40 -24.81
C LEU A 50 -3.36 15.65 -25.18
N ARG A 51 -2.21 16.25 -24.92
CA ARG A 51 -0.91 15.59 -25.02
C ARG A 51 -0.45 15.20 -23.61
N VAL A 52 -0.06 13.96 -23.44
CA VAL A 52 0.50 13.48 -22.17
C VAL A 52 1.90 12.96 -22.39
N LYS A 53 2.80 13.26 -21.49
CA LYS A 53 4.20 12.84 -21.57
C LYS A 53 4.56 12.10 -20.27
N TRP A 54 5.07 10.89 -20.40
CA TRP A 54 5.70 10.16 -19.31
C TRP A 54 7.21 10.28 -19.41
N THR A 55 7.83 10.66 -18.30
CA THR A 55 9.29 10.70 -18.18
C THR A 55 9.75 9.76 -17.06
N LYS A 56 10.97 9.27 -17.19
CA LYS A 56 11.68 8.51 -16.18
C LYS A 56 13.08 9.08 -16.00
N ALA A 57 13.41 9.50 -14.78
CA ALA A 57 14.69 10.15 -14.46
C ALA A 57 15.03 11.30 -15.44
N GLY A 58 14.01 12.07 -15.88
CA GLY A 58 14.13 13.16 -16.83
C GLY A 58 14.12 12.76 -18.32
N ALA A 59 14.28 11.48 -18.66
CA ALA A 59 14.19 11.00 -20.03
C ALA A 59 12.74 10.71 -20.44
N ILE A 60 12.35 11.11 -21.65
CA ILE A 60 11.02 10.85 -22.20
C ILE A 60 10.88 9.36 -22.51
N LEU A 61 9.89 8.70 -21.90
CA LEU A 61 9.52 7.32 -22.21
C LEU A 61 8.56 7.25 -23.38
N CYS A 62 7.53 8.08 -23.37
CA CYS A 62 6.51 8.17 -24.41
C CYS A 62 5.75 9.49 -24.31
N GLN A 63 5.07 9.85 -25.41
CA GLN A 63 4.31 11.09 -25.50
C GLN A 63 3.07 10.87 -26.38
N PRO A 64 2.02 10.20 -25.86
CA PRO A 64 0.77 10.01 -26.57
C PRO A 64 -0.07 11.28 -26.66
N TYR A 65 -0.95 11.31 -27.66
CA TYR A 65 -2.07 12.24 -27.76
C TYR A 65 -3.37 11.52 -27.49
N ILE A 66 -4.29 12.23 -26.88
CA ILE A 66 -5.68 11.79 -26.71
C ILE A 66 -6.56 12.77 -27.45
N THR A 67 -7.33 12.25 -28.40
CA THR A 67 -8.26 13.03 -29.22
C THR A 67 -9.57 12.28 -29.30
N ASN A 68 -10.67 12.94 -29.01
CA ASN A 68 -12.01 12.31 -28.99
C ASN A 68 -12.08 11.02 -28.17
N GLY A 69 -11.38 10.97 -27.02
CA GLY A 69 -11.32 9.81 -26.16
C GLY A 69 -10.45 8.64 -26.67
N SER A 70 -9.78 8.82 -27.82
CA SER A 70 -8.90 7.82 -28.42
C SER A 70 -7.44 8.13 -28.13
N LEU A 71 -6.69 7.11 -27.72
CA LEU A 71 -5.27 7.18 -27.44
C LEU A 71 -4.46 6.91 -28.74
N SER A 72 -3.52 7.80 -29.07
CA SER A 72 -2.70 7.68 -30.29
C SER A 72 -1.61 6.61 -30.21
N LEU A 73 -1.19 6.22 -29.01
CA LEU A 73 -0.11 5.29 -28.75
C LEU A 73 -0.45 4.38 -27.58
N GLY A 74 -0.50 3.08 -27.80
CA GLY A 74 -0.82 2.09 -26.78
C GLY A 74 0.39 1.51 -26.05
N VAL A 75 1.62 1.94 -26.41
CA VAL A 75 2.88 1.44 -25.81
C VAL A 75 3.74 2.60 -25.31
N CYS A 76 4.53 2.34 -24.28
CA CYS A 76 5.40 3.30 -23.63
C CYS A 76 6.73 2.63 -23.25
N GLY A 77 7.72 2.72 -24.12
CA GLY A 77 8.94 1.94 -23.97
C GLY A 77 8.75 0.44 -24.25
N PRO A 78 9.75 -0.39 -23.99
CA PRO A 78 9.74 -1.80 -24.40
C PRO A 78 8.77 -2.69 -23.62
N GLN A 79 8.40 -2.33 -22.41
CA GLN A 79 7.56 -3.13 -21.52
C GLN A 79 6.38 -2.35 -20.92
N GLY A 80 6.15 -1.13 -21.40
CA GLY A 80 5.07 -0.27 -20.96
C GLY A 80 3.86 -0.35 -21.87
N ARG A 81 2.67 -0.48 -21.31
CA ARG A 81 1.39 -0.38 -22.01
C ARG A 81 0.63 0.82 -21.48
N LEU A 82 0.02 1.54 -22.40
CA LEU A 82 -0.82 2.69 -22.08
C LEU A 82 -2.29 2.32 -22.27
N SER A 83 -3.13 2.78 -21.37
CA SER A 83 -4.57 2.76 -21.57
C SER A 83 -5.19 4.08 -21.10
N TRP A 84 -6.20 4.53 -21.82
CA TRP A 84 -6.98 5.71 -21.49
C TRP A 84 -8.37 5.32 -21.02
N GLN A 85 -8.76 5.83 -19.88
CA GLN A 85 -10.11 5.73 -19.34
C GLN A 85 -10.70 7.13 -19.20
N ALA A 86 -11.64 7.40 -20.07
CA ALA A 86 -12.33 8.68 -20.05
C ALA A 86 -13.05 8.91 -18.70
N PRO A 87 -13.13 10.12 -18.20
CA PRO A 87 -12.72 11.35 -18.89
C PRO A 87 -11.27 11.78 -18.63
N SER A 88 -10.56 11.19 -17.66
CA SER A 88 -9.36 11.84 -17.13
C SER A 88 -8.18 10.90 -16.77
N HIS A 89 -8.30 9.59 -16.93
CA HIS A 89 -7.28 8.66 -16.41
C HIS A 89 -6.44 8.03 -17.51
N LEU A 90 -5.14 8.34 -17.53
CA LEU A 90 -4.14 7.62 -18.32
C LEU A 90 -3.36 6.69 -17.39
N THR A 91 -3.32 5.41 -17.74
CA THR A 91 -2.55 4.42 -16.99
C THR A 91 -1.34 3.96 -17.79
N LEU A 92 -0.20 3.87 -17.11
CA LEU A 92 1.01 3.22 -17.60
C LEU A 92 1.22 1.92 -16.83
N GLN A 93 1.05 0.80 -17.50
CA GLN A 93 1.28 -0.54 -16.97
C GLN A 93 2.65 -1.02 -17.40
N LEU A 94 3.46 -1.43 -16.45
CA LEU A 94 4.79 -2.01 -16.65
C LEU A 94 4.73 -3.51 -16.31
N ASP A 95 5.03 -4.37 -17.30
CA ASP A 95 4.90 -5.82 -17.16
C ASP A 95 5.79 -6.56 -18.19
N PRO A 96 6.70 -7.47 -17.75
CA PRO A 96 7.11 -7.71 -16.36
C PRO A 96 8.05 -6.63 -15.82
N MET A 97 8.04 -6.44 -14.49
CA MET A 97 8.94 -5.52 -13.82
C MET A 97 10.38 -6.04 -13.84
N SER A 98 11.31 -5.19 -14.21
CA SER A 98 12.75 -5.44 -14.15
C SER A 98 13.46 -4.39 -13.30
N LEU A 99 14.67 -4.67 -12.85
CA LEU A 99 15.47 -3.72 -12.05
C LEU A 99 15.65 -2.37 -12.77
N ASN A 100 15.69 -2.41 -14.10
CA ASN A 100 15.79 -1.21 -14.93
C ASN A 100 14.55 -0.32 -14.85
N HIS A 101 13.42 -0.80 -14.33
CA HIS A 101 12.23 0.02 -14.13
C HIS A 101 12.29 0.87 -12.85
N SER A 102 13.26 0.64 -11.97
CA SER A 102 13.47 1.54 -10.82
C SER A 102 13.80 2.95 -11.30
N GLY A 103 13.25 3.95 -10.62
CA GLY A 103 13.50 5.35 -10.95
C GLY A 103 12.36 6.29 -10.56
N ALA A 104 12.55 7.56 -10.89
CA ALA A 104 11.58 8.62 -10.68
C ALA A 104 10.75 8.82 -11.95
N TYR A 105 9.44 8.65 -11.84
CA TYR A 105 8.49 8.82 -12.93
C TYR A 105 7.70 10.11 -12.73
N VAL A 106 7.49 10.84 -13.83
CA VAL A 106 6.66 12.05 -13.86
C VAL A 106 5.73 11.99 -15.05
N CYS A 107 4.46 12.28 -14.81
CA CYS A 107 3.46 12.53 -15.82
C CYS A 107 3.29 14.03 -16.01
N TRP A 108 3.35 14.49 -17.23
CA TRP A 108 3.09 15.85 -17.64
C TRP A 108 1.97 15.85 -18.68
N ALA A 109 1.05 16.78 -18.59
CA ALA A 109 -0.07 16.92 -19.49
C ALA A 109 -0.15 18.33 -20.07
N ALA A 110 -0.55 18.44 -21.33
CA ALA A 110 -0.85 19.70 -21.99
C ALA A 110 -2.14 19.57 -22.79
N VAL A 111 -3.10 20.42 -22.51
CA VAL A 111 -4.22 20.68 -23.40
C VAL A 111 -3.72 21.58 -24.52
N GLU A 112 -3.96 21.18 -25.76
CA GLU A 112 -3.51 21.95 -26.93
C GLU A 112 -4.66 22.69 -27.61
N ILE A 113 -5.87 22.21 -27.45
CA ILE A 113 -7.09 22.79 -28.05
C ILE A 113 -8.20 22.75 -26.99
N PRO A 114 -8.88 23.89 -26.67
CA PRO A 114 -8.85 25.17 -27.41
C PRO A 114 -7.66 26.08 -27.12
N GLU A 115 -7.10 26.02 -25.91
CA GLU A 115 -6.00 26.86 -25.46
C GLU A 115 -4.89 25.99 -24.86
N LEU A 116 -3.63 26.44 -24.98
CA LEU A 116 -2.50 25.72 -24.42
C LEU A 116 -2.45 25.94 -22.91
N GLU A 117 -2.71 24.88 -22.18
CA GLU A 117 -2.49 24.80 -20.73
C GLU A 117 -1.60 23.60 -20.40
N GLU A 118 -0.68 23.77 -19.48
CA GLU A 118 0.28 22.72 -19.11
C GLU A 118 0.27 22.49 -17.59
N ALA A 119 0.41 21.23 -17.21
CA ALA A 119 0.55 20.85 -15.80
C ALA A 119 1.45 19.62 -15.66
N GLU A 120 2.13 19.52 -14.53
CA GLU A 120 3.02 18.42 -14.19
C GLU A 120 2.57 17.76 -12.90
N GLY A 121 2.54 16.44 -12.87
CA GLY A 121 2.21 15.65 -11.69
C GLY A 121 3.37 15.51 -10.72
N ASN A 122 3.08 15.04 -9.53
CA ASN A 122 4.09 14.76 -8.51
C ASN A 122 5.01 13.61 -8.93
N ILE A 123 6.25 13.64 -8.45
CA ILE A 123 7.23 12.57 -8.73
C ILE A 123 6.81 11.29 -8.01
N THR A 124 6.62 10.21 -8.76
CA THR A 124 6.47 8.85 -8.20
C THR A 124 7.80 8.12 -8.27
N ARG A 125 8.31 7.72 -7.13
CA ARG A 125 9.55 6.93 -7.04
C ARG A 125 9.20 5.44 -6.98
N LEU A 126 9.66 4.69 -7.97
CA LEU A 126 9.45 3.27 -8.11
C LEU A 126 10.76 2.53 -7.80
N PHE A 127 10.71 1.59 -6.87
CA PHE A 127 11.84 0.71 -6.55
C PHE A 127 11.46 -0.72 -6.86
N VAL A 128 12.30 -1.39 -7.63
CA VAL A 128 12.12 -2.81 -7.95
C VAL A 128 13.12 -3.61 -7.12
N ASP A 129 12.57 -4.46 -6.25
CA ASP A 129 13.37 -5.38 -5.47
C ASP A 129 13.74 -6.60 -6.33
N PRO A 130 14.99 -7.05 -6.29
CA PRO A 130 15.38 -8.30 -6.91
C PRO A 130 14.59 -9.46 -6.27
N ASP A 131 14.21 -10.42 -7.09
CA ASP A 131 13.57 -11.64 -6.60
C ASP A 131 14.64 -12.48 -5.88
N ASP A 132 14.73 -12.36 -4.56
CA ASP A 132 15.66 -13.13 -3.74
C ASP A 132 15.00 -14.47 -3.38
N PRO A 133 15.46 -15.59 -3.98
CA PRO A 133 14.90 -16.91 -3.72
C PRO A 133 15.08 -17.34 -2.26
N THR A 134 15.95 -16.69 -1.49
CA THR A 134 16.20 -17.02 -0.08
C THR A 134 15.11 -16.49 0.85
N GLN A 135 14.39 -15.42 0.47
CA GLN A 135 13.33 -14.85 1.29
C GLN A 135 12.07 -15.73 1.36
N ASN A 136 11.87 -16.63 0.40
CA ASN A 136 10.75 -17.56 0.41
C ASN A 136 10.94 -18.73 1.41
N ARG A 137 12.18 -19.00 1.82
CA ARG A 137 12.49 -20.04 2.83
C ARG A 137 12.13 -19.61 4.26
N ASN A 138 12.18 -18.32 4.57
CA ASN A 138 11.95 -17.83 5.94
C ASN A 138 10.46 -17.61 6.26
N ARG A 139 9.56 -17.63 5.26
CA ARG A 139 8.12 -17.51 5.53
C ARG A 139 7.43 -18.79 5.98
N ILE A 140 8.09 -19.95 5.81
CA ILE A 140 7.53 -21.26 6.24
C ILE A 140 7.88 -21.57 7.69
N ALA A 141 8.86 -20.89 8.29
CA ALA A 141 9.35 -21.12 9.65
C ALA A 141 8.74 -20.17 10.70
N SER A 142 7.82 -19.30 10.33
CA SER A 142 7.05 -18.52 11.30
C SER A 142 5.86 -19.36 11.78
N PHE A 143 6.14 -20.42 12.51
CA PHE A 143 5.13 -21.03 13.38
C PHE A 143 4.67 -19.94 14.35
N PRO A 144 3.39 -19.59 14.38
CA PRO A 144 2.91 -18.65 15.37
C PRO A 144 3.22 -19.24 16.74
N GLY A 145 3.96 -18.51 17.56
CA GLY A 145 4.33 -18.90 18.94
C GLY A 145 3.17 -19.22 19.87
N PHE A 146 1.96 -19.32 19.34
CA PHE A 146 0.74 -19.71 20.03
C PHE A 146 0.73 -21.17 20.48
N LEU A 147 1.47 -22.08 19.82
CA LEU A 147 1.52 -23.48 20.21
C LEU A 147 2.40 -23.71 21.46
N PHE A 148 3.41 -22.87 21.71
CA PHE A 148 4.22 -22.99 22.91
C PHE A 148 3.55 -22.46 24.17
N VAL A 149 2.61 -21.50 24.04
CA VAL A 149 1.85 -20.98 25.17
C VAL A 149 0.86 -22.04 25.70
N LEU A 150 0.25 -22.84 24.82
CA LEU A 150 -0.68 -23.87 25.23
C LEU A 150 -0.01 -25.09 25.92
N LEU A 151 1.23 -25.41 25.55
CA LEU A 151 2.01 -26.46 26.20
C LEU A 151 2.59 -26.00 27.54
N GLY A 152 2.91 -24.70 27.70
CA GLY A 152 3.42 -24.14 28.96
C GLY A 152 2.34 -24.05 30.06
N VAL A 153 1.12 -23.72 29.72
CA VAL A 153 0.01 -23.62 30.71
C VAL A 153 -0.46 -25.00 31.17
N GLY A 154 -0.41 -26.02 30.30
CA GLY A 154 -0.78 -27.40 30.65
C GLY A 154 0.13 -28.04 31.69
N SER A 155 1.45 -27.77 31.66
CA SER A 155 2.42 -28.38 32.58
C SER A 155 2.36 -27.79 34.00
N MET A 156 2.06 -26.51 34.15
CA MET A 156 1.89 -25.86 35.48
C MET A 156 0.60 -26.31 36.20
N GLY A 157 -0.47 -26.53 35.43
CA GLY A 157 -1.76 -26.97 35.99
C GLY A 157 -1.70 -28.38 36.62
N VAL A 158 -1.02 -29.32 35.97
CA VAL A 158 -0.89 -30.68 36.47
C VAL A 158 -0.01 -30.75 37.72
N ALA A 159 1.09 -29.98 37.78
CA ALA A 159 1.95 -29.90 38.93
C ALA A 159 1.22 -29.34 40.17
N ALA A 160 0.38 -28.32 39.99
CA ALA A 160 -0.40 -27.74 41.09
C ALA A 160 -1.45 -28.72 41.66
N ILE A 161 -2.11 -29.53 40.83
CA ILE A 161 -3.09 -30.54 41.28
C ILE A 161 -2.40 -31.66 42.04
N VAL A 162 -1.26 -32.16 41.59
CA VAL A 162 -0.52 -33.24 42.25
C VAL A 162 0.02 -32.78 43.61
N LEU A 163 0.58 -31.56 43.70
CA LEU A 163 1.05 -31.00 44.97
C LEU A 163 -0.10 -30.69 45.92
N GLY A 164 -1.23 -30.20 45.43
CA GLY A 164 -2.42 -29.94 46.23
C GLY A 164 -3.00 -31.23 46.87
N ALA A 165 -3.07 -32.31 46.10
CA ALA A 165 -3.54 -33.61 46.59
C ALA A 165 -2.59 -34.23 47.64
N TRP A 166 -1.25 -34.01 47.46
CA TRP A 166 -0.25 -34.49 48.42
C TRP A 166 -0.27 -33.74 49.73
N PHE A 167 -0.54 -32.46 49.72
CA PHE A 167 -0.70 -31.64 50.93
C PHE A 167 -2.00 -31.95 51.67
N TRP A 168 -3.09 -32.26 50.98
CA TRP A 168 -4.35 -32.60 51.61
C TRP A 168 -4.32 -34.02 52.20
N GLY A 169 -3.68 -34.98 51.55
CA GLY A 169 -3.48 -36.32 52.07
C GLY A 169 -2.67 -36.36 53.37
N ARG A 170 -1.64 -35.51 53.51
CA ARG A 170 -0.82 -35.43 54.72
C ARG A 170 -1.58 -34.83 55.92
N ARG A 171 -2.48 -33.89 55.71
CA ARG A 171 -3.28 -33.31 56.81
C ARG A 171 -4.30 -34.29 57.36
N SER A 172 -4.84 -35.22 56.60
CA SER A 172 -5.79 -36.22 57.02
C SER A 172 -5.17 -37.32 57.83
N CYS A 173 -3.88 -37.65 57.74
CA CYS A 173 -3.17 -38.62 58.50
C CYS A 173 -2.77 -38.10 59.90
N GLN A 174 -2.60 -36.79 60.09
CA GLN A 174 -2.13 -36.25 61.38
C GLN A 174 -3.24 -36.03 62.39
N GLN A 175 -4.52 -36.15 62.01
CA GLN A 175 -5.64 -35.93 62.86
C GLN A 175 -6.23 -37.27 63.52
N ARG A 176 -5.62 -38.42 63.22
CA ARG A 176 -6.09 -39.73 63.71
C ARG A 176 -5.30 -40.26 64.84
N ASP A 177 -4.20 -39.63 65.27
CA ASP A 177 -3.36 -40.11 66.37
C ASP A 177 -3.57 -39.40 67.74
N SER A 178 -4.61 -38.58 67.86
CA SER A 178 -4.86 -37.83 69.09
C SER A 178 -6.20 -38.21 69.74
N GLY A 179 -6.45 -39.48 69.91
CA GLY A 179 -7.73 -39.93 70.57
C GLY A 179 -7.72 -41.35 70.99
N ASN A 180 -6.76 -41.76 71.80
CA ASN A 180 -6.96 -42.95 72.61
C ASN A 180 -6.01 -42.92 73.82
N SER A 181 -6.48 -42.42 74.91
CA SER A 181 -5.88 -42.61 76.25
C SER A 181 -6.88 -43.34 77.13
N PRO A 182 -6.60 -44.56 77.54
CA PRO A 182 -7.51 -45.29 78.45
C PRO A 182 -7.34 -44.81 79.88
N GLY A 183 -8.42 -44.39 80.47
CA GLY A 183 -8.52 -44.14 81.91
C GLY A 183 -8.32 -45.41 82.70
N LYS A 184 -7.43 -45.34 83.69
CA LYS A 184 -7.24 -46.40 84.71
C LYS A 184 -7.85 -45.92 85.97
N GLY A 185 -8.84 -46.71 86.45
CA GLY A 185 -9.50 -46.50 87.71
C GLY A 185 -8.66 -46.90 88.91
N GLY A 186 -9.02 -46.42 90.05
CA GLY A 186 -8.66 -46.74 91.37
C GLY A 186 -9.69 -46.21 92.32
#